data_2578a6e413ce1a283f152b97d430ee72
#
_entry.id   2578a6e413ce1a283f152b97d430ee72
#
_cell.length_a   1.000
_cell.length_b   1.000
_cell.length_c   1.000
_cell.angle_alpha   90.00
_cell.angle_beta   90.00
_cell.angle_gamma   90.00
#
_symmetry.space_group_name_H-M   'P 1'
#
loop_
_entity.id
_entity.type
_entity.pdbx_description
1 polymer ?
#
loop_
_entity_poly.entity_id
_entity_poly.type
_entity_poly.pdbx_seq_one_letter_code
_entity_poly.pdbx_strand_id
1 'polypeptide(L)'
;DIPNSIDGKSFLKTLLGSDEQINDYVFGVATKQNIRECKIFPSRMVRGKRFKLIRNFNSIEVVDSNLGENPVVNEFAKIAAESFPNIPYEELYDLKKDPYQKNNLINNSDYKQHRNRLSDVLEKWMKNQNDFVLDNPISVIKPTLHPLDKNSKWNKVSEELIAKLKEEDYVKLHY
;
A
#
# COMPACT_ATOMS: atom_id res chain seq x y z
N ASP A 1 -21.28 -26.71 -8.52
CA ASP A 1 -21.63 -25.28 -8.56
C ASP A 1 -20.78 -24.51 -7.54
N ILE A 2 -20.29 -23.36 -7.94
CA ILE A 2 -19.52 -22.47 -7.03
C ILE A 2 -20.54 -21.66 -6.24
N PRO A 3 -20.48 -21.67 -4.88
CA PRO A 3 -21.38 -20.85 -4.08
C PRO A 3 -21.25 -19.35 -4.38
N ASN A 4 -22.37 -18.63 -4.40
CA ASN A 4 -22.39 -17.17 -4.66
C ASN A 4 -21.62 -16.32 -3.62
N SER A 5 -21.28 -16.92 -2.47
CA SER A 5 -20.47 -16.27 -1.42
C SER A 5 -18.98 -16.27 -1.69
N ILE A 6 -18.53 -16.88 -2.78
CA ILE A 6 -17.10 -16.94 -3.16
C ILE A 6 -16.82 -15.90 -4.22
N ASP A 7 -15.96 -14.93 -3.90
CA ASP A 7 -15.51 -13.89 -4.85
C ASP A 7 -14.61 -14.42 -5.96
N GLY A 8 -14.00 -15.59 -5.76
CA GLY A 8 -13.10 -16.22 -6.73
C GLY A 8 -13.82 -16.75 -7.96
N LYS A 9 -13.17 -16.67 -9.11
CA LYS A 9 -13.63 -17.27 -10.36
C LYS A 9 -12.85 -18.56 -10.66
N SER A 10 -13.55 -19.55 -11.21
CA SER A 10 -12.88 -20.80 -11.65
C SER A 10 -11.86 -20.52 -12.75
N PHE A 11 -10.66 -21.05 -12.59
CA PHE A 11 -9.61 -21.02 -13.62
C PHE A 11 -9.46 -22.37 -14.36
N LEU A 12 -10.46 -23.25 -14.24
CA LEU A 12 -10.45 -24.57 -14.88
C LEU A 12 -10.25 -24.46 -16.40
N LYS A 13 -10.91 -23.51 -17.07
CA LYS A 13 -10.74 -23.31 -18.51
C LYS A 13 -9.29 -23.00 -18.88
N THR A 14 -8.60 -22.18 -18.09
CA THR A 14 -7.18 -21.87 -18.29
C THR A 14 -6.30 -23.10 -18.10
N LEU A 15 -6.59 -23.93 -17.10
CA LEU A 15 -5.88 -25.21 -16.92
C LEU A 15 -6.09 -26.18 -18.10
N LEU A 16 -7.22 -26.08 -18.76
CA LEU A 16 -7.53 -26.88 -19.98
C LEU A 16 -7.00 -26.21 -21.25
N GLY A 17 -6.17 -25.19 -21.19
CA GLY A 17 -5.50 -24.54 -22.31
C GLY A 17 -6.28 -23.37 -22.93
N SER A 18 -7.31 -22.83 -22.29
CA SER A 18 -8.01 -21.65 -22.78
C SER A 18 -7.21 -20.39 -22.48
N ASP A 19 -7.09 -19.50 -23.47
CA ASP A 19 -6.51 -18.16 -23.35
C ASP A 19 -7.51 -17.11 -22.85
N GLU A 20 -8.71 -17.54 -22.42
CA GLU A 20 -9.76 -16.64 -21.91
C GLU A 20 -9.27 -15.91 -20.65
N GLN A 21 -9.35 -14.59 -20.68
CA GLN A 21 -8.99 -13.77 -19.53
C GLN A 21 -10.10 -13.87 -18.45
N ILE A 22 -9.74 -14.35 -17.27
CA ILE A 22 -10.69 -14.56 -16.16
C ILE A 22 -11.06 -13.21 -15.49
N ASN A 23 -10.09 -12.32 -15.30
CA ASN A 23 -10.27 -11.03 -14.67
C ASN A 23 -9.67 -9.93 -15.54
N ASP A 24 -10.41 -8.83 -15.72
CA ASP A 24 -9.89 -7.65 -16.43
C ASP A 24 -8.75 -6.98 -15.66
N TYR A 25 -8.85 -7.03 -14.33
CA TYR A 25 -7.87 -6.45 -13.41
C TYR A 25 -7.56 -7.41 -12.28
N VAL A 26 -6.33 -7.34 -11.80
CA VAL A 26 -5.90 -7.93 -10.53
C VAL A 26 -5.38 -6.83 -9.62
N PHE A 27 -5.62 -6.98 -8.33
CA PHE A 27 -5.27 -6.00 -7.31
C PHE A 27 -4.24 -6.58 -6.35
N GLY A 28 -3.42 -5.72 -5.78
CA GLY A 28 -2.46 -6.10 -4.78
C GLY A 28 -2.44 -5.12 -3.62
N VAL A 29 -2.30 -5.67 -2.43
CA VAL A 29 -2.21 -4.95 -1.17
C VAL A 29 -0.85 -5.24 -0.55
N ALA A 30 -0.14 -4.20 -0.19
CA ALA A 30 1.01 -4.30 0.68
C ALA A 30 0.85 -3.29 1.80
N THR A 31 0.90 -3.77 3.04
CA THR A 31 0.93 -2.93 4.22
C THR A 31 2.06 -3.45 5.08
N LYS A 32 3.29 -3.05 4.73
CA LYS A 32 4.46 -3.40 5.52
C LYS A 32 4.51 -2.47 6.72
N GLN A 33 4.34 -3.03 7.90
CA GLN A 33 4.72 -2.40 9.15
C GLN A 33 6.04 -2.99 9.59
N ASN A 34 7.11 -2.23 9.44
CA ASN A 34 8.33 -2.53 10.16
C ASN A 34 8.41 -1.62 11.38
N ILE A 35 7.84 -2.08 12.48
CA ILE A 35 7.78 -1.34 13.74
C ILE A 35 9.19 -1.00 14.25
N ARG A 36 10.17 -1.85 13.96
CA ARG A 36 11.56 -1.66 14.40
C ARG A 36 12.22 -0.40 13.84
N GLU A 37 11.85 0.00 12.63
CA GLU A 37 12.46 1.13 11.93
C GLU A 37 11.42 2.20 11.59
N CYS A 38 10.24 2.16 12.21
CA CYS A 38 9.13 3.07 11.91
C CYS A 38 8.74 3.07 10.43
N LYS A 39 9.04 2.00 9.71
CA LYS A 39 8.78 1.88 8.27
C LYS A 39 7.38 1.35 8.03
N ILE A 40 6.43 2.25 7.88
CA ILE A 40 5.09 1.93 7.45
C ILE A 40 4.96 2.40 6.02
N PHE A 41 4.77 1.45 5.12
CA PHE A 41 4.69 1.76 3.70
C PHE A 41 3.51 1.05 3.06
N PRO A 42 2.28 1.58 3.28
CA PRO A 42 1.12 1.01 2.62
C PRO A 42 1.17 1.33 1.13
N SER A 43 0.97 0.32 0.32
CA SER A 43 0.78 0.49 -1.11
C SER A 43 -0.36 -0.36 -1.62
N ARG A 44 -0.99 0.11 -2.69
CA ARG A 44 -2.04 -0.58 -3.43
C ARG A 44 -1.67 -0.58 -4.89
N MET A 45 -2.03 -1.65 -5.58
CA MET A 45 -1.80 -1.70 -7.01
C MET A 45 -3.00 -2.27 -7.76
N VAL A 46 -3.14 -1.85 -8.99
CA VAL A 46 -4.01 -2.47 -9.99
C VAL A 46 -3.20 -2.80 -11.24
N ARG A 47 -3.42 -3.99 -11.78
CA ARG A 47 -2.80 -4.47 -13.00
C ARG A 47 -3.88 -4.98 -13.95
N GLY A 48 -3.93 -4.41 -15.15
CA GLY A 48 -4.62 -4.95 -16.30
C GLY A 48 -3.68 -5.81 -17.15
N LYS A 49 -4.12 -6.18 -18.35
CA LYS A 49 -3.34 -7.00 -19.28
C LYS A 49 -1.99 -6.36 -19.67
N ARG A 50 -1.97 -5.03 -19.83
CA ARG A 50 -0.80 -4.30 -20.33
C ARG A 50 -0.22 -3.32 -19.33
N PHE A 51 -1.05 -2.61 -18.57
CA PHE A 51 -0.61 -1.55 -17.70
C PHE A 51 -0.79 -1.92 -16.23
N LYS A 52 0.12 -1.40 -15.41
CA LYS A 52 0.09 -1.51 -13.95
C LYS A 52 0.24 -0.12 -13.33
N LEU A 53 -0.63 0.19 -12.38
CA LEU A 53 -0.52 1.37 -11.52
C LEU A 53 -0.27 0.93 -10.08
N ILE A 54 0.68 1.58 -9.42
CA ILE A 54 0.94 1.43 -7.99
C ILE A 54 0.70 2.78 -7.34
N ARG A 55 0.08 2.80 -6.16
CA ARG A 55 -0.09 3.98 -5.32
C ARG A 55 0.58 3.74 -3.97
N ASN A 56 1.50 4.62 -3.60
CA ASN A 56 2.33 4.54 -2.40
C ASN A 56 1.91 5.62 -1.43
N PHE A 57 1.21 5.24 -0.36
CA PHE A 57 0.57 6.18 0.56
C PHE A 57 1.52 6.84 1.56
N ASN A 58 2.73 6.35 1.71
CA ASN A 58 3.74 6.95 2.59
C ASN A 58 4.93 7.50 1.79
N SER A 59 4.68 8.05 0.61
CA SER A 59 5.70 8.83 -0.11
C SER A 59 5.93 10.18 0.58
N ILE A 60 7.11 10.77 0.41
CA ILE A 60 7.42 12.09 0.96
C ILE A 60 6.38 13.12 0.53
N GLU A 61 5.93 13.07 -0.72
CA GLU A 61 4.92 13.98 -1.27
C GLU A 61 3.60 13.92 -0.50
N VAL A 62 3.14 12.70 -0.16
CA VAL A 62 1.90 12.50 0.62
C VAL A 62 2.09 12.93 2.07
N VAL A 63 3.21 12.54 2.67
CA VAL A 63 3.51 12.91 4.06
C VAL A 63 3.59 14.42 4.22
N ASP A 64 4.32 15.11 3.36
CA ASP A 64 4.45 16.58 3.42
C ASP A 64 3.11 17.29 3.21
N SER A 65 2.21 16.74 2.38
CA SER A 65 0.88 17.32 2.17
C SER A 65 -0.09 17.11 3.32
N ASN A 66 0.14 16.09 4.16
CA ASN A 66 -0.76 15.68 5.23
C ASN A 66 -0.19 15.91 6.65
N LEU A 67 0.90 16.67 6.77
CA LEU A 67 1.45 17.01 8.09
C LEU A 67 0.44 17.83 8.89
N GLY A 68 0.09 17.30 10.06
CA GLY A 68 -0.80 17.97 11.01
C GLY A 68 -0.03 18.88 12.00
N GLU A 69 -0.73 19.35 13.02
CA GLU A 69 -0.16 20.26 14.04
C GLU A 69 0.73 19.52 15.08
N ASN A 70 0.70 18.20 15.11
CA ASN A 70 1.48 17.44 16.12
C ASN A 70 2.91 17.17 15.63
N PRO A 71 3.93 17.86 16.18
CA PRO A 71 5.31 17.76 15.71
C PRO A 71 5.90 16.34 15.88
N VAL A 72 5.49 15.60 16.91
CA VAL A 72 5.97 14.23 17.14
C VAL A 72 5.46 13.28 16.06
N VAL A 73 4.18 13.42 15.69
CA VAL A 73 3.59 12.62 14.61
C VAL A 73 4.26 12.96 13.27
N ASN A 74 4.49 14.24 13.01
CA ASN A 74 5.13 14.71 11.80
C ASN A 74 6.56 14.18 11.65
N GLU A 75 7.35 14.24 12.72
CA GLU A 75 8.71 13.70 12.73
C GLU A 75 8.71 12.19 12.48
N PHE A 76 7.82 11.47 13.13
CA PHE A 76 7.66 10.02 12.93
C PHE A 76 7.29 9.67 11.49
N ALA A 77 6.33 10.37 10.92
CA ALA A 77 5.90 10.16 9.54
C ALA A 77 7.03 10.47 8.53
N LYS A 78 7.80 11.55 8.76
CA LYS A 78 8.96 11.91 7.95
C LYS A 78 10.06 10.85 7.99
N ILE A 79 10.44 10.38 9.17
CA ILE A 79 11.45 9.31 9.32
C ILE A 79 11.03 8.06 8.53
N ALA A 80 9.74 7.70 8.58
CA ALA A 80 9.23 6.57 7.83
C ALA A 80 9.31 6.80 6.31
N ALA A 81 8.93 7.98 5.82
CA ALA A 81 8.99 8.33 4.40
C ALA A 81 10.43 8.44 3.87
N GLU A 82 11.34 9.04 4.63
CA GLU A 82 12.75 9.19 4.28
C GLU A 82 13.50 7.86 4.17
N SER A 83 12.97 6.81 4.82
CA SER A 83 13.51 5.45 4.66
C SER A 83 13.34 4.90 3.24
N PHE A 84 12.50 5.54 2.41
CA PHE A 84 12.23 5.16 1.02
C PHE A 84 12.27 6.39 0.09
N PRO A 85 13.39 7.15 0.04
CA PRO A 85 13.44 8.49 -0.55
C PRO A 85 13.13 8.57 -2.04
N ASN A 86 13.18 7.45 -2.75
CA ASN A 86 13.01 7.40 -4.20
C ASN A 86 11.67 6.78 -4.63
N ILE A 87 10.75 6.56 -3.73
CA ILE A 87 9.45 5.98 -4.07
C ILE A 87 8.43 7.11 -4.24
N PRO A 88 7.97 7.37 -5.48
CA PRO A 88 6.96 8.40 -5.75
C PRO A 88 5.58 7.93 -5.27
N TYR A 89 4.63 8.89 -5.16
CA TYR A 89 3.25 8.58 -4.79
C TYR A 89 2.60 7.60 -5.76
N GLU A 90 2.77 7.82 -7.07
CA GLU A 90 2.23 6.92 -8.07
C GLU A 90 3.31 6.44 -9.04
N GLU A 91 3.14 5.19 -9.48
CA GLU A 91 3.99 4.57 -10.49
C GLU A 91 3.11 3.90 -11.56
N LEU A 92 3.41 4.19 -12.83
CA LEU A 92 2.72 3.61 -13.97
C LEU A 92 3.71 2.87 -14.87
N TYR A 93 3.39 1.63 -15.25
CA TYR A 93 4.24 0.80 -16.08
C TYR A 93 3.49 0.19 -17.26
N ASP A 94 4.11 0.17 -18.44
CA ASP A 94 3.66 -0.57 -19.63
C ASP A 94 4.36 -1.93 -19.66
N LEU A 95 3.73 -2.95 -19.12
CA LEU A 95 4.31 -4.28 -18.95
C LEU A 95 4.64 -5.00 -20.27
N LYS A 96 4.07 -4.52 -21.39
CA LYS A 96 4.40 -5.05 -22.72
C LYS A 96 5.75 -4.52 -23.21
N LYS A 97 6.04 -3.23 -22.94
CA LYS A 97 7.29 -2.56 -23.35
C LYS A 97 8.38 -2.70 -22.30
N ASP A 98 7.99 -2.75 -21.03
CA ASP A 98 8.87 -2.77 -19.87
C ASP A 98 8.41 -3.83 -18.85
N PRO A 99 8.65 -5.12 -19.11
CA PRO A 99 8.23 -6.22 -18.24
C PRO A 99 8.94 -6.17 -16.86
N TYR A 100 10.08 -5.49 -16.77
CA TYR A 100 10.87 -5.36 -15.53
C TYR A 100 10.55 -4.10 -14.74
N GLN A 101 9.60 -3.25 -15.20
CA GLN A 101 9.13 -2.06 -14.50
C GLN A 101 10.27 -1.10 -14.09
N LYS A 102 11.17 -0.82 -15.03
CA LYS A 102 12.32 0.08 -14.82
C LYS A 102 11.99 1.54 -15.12
N ASN A 103 10.99 1.81 -15.94
CA ASN A 103 10.66 3.14 -16.43
C ASN A 103 9.27 3.54 -15.94
N ASN A 104 9.21 4.41 -14.92
CA ASN A 104 7.96 4.97 -14.43
C ASN A 104 7.41 5.99 -15.44
N LEU A 105 6.21 5.72 -15.98
CA LEU A 105 5.53 6.53 -16.99
C LEU A 105 4.55 7.55 -16.40
N ILE A 106 4.50 7.71 -15.07
CA ILE A 106 3.47 8.49 -14.38
C ILE A 106 3.39 9.94 -14.88
N ASN A 107 4.54 10.53 -15.21
CA ASN A 107 4.66 11.91 -15.67
C ASN A 107 4.63 12.05 -17.21
N ASN A 108 4.47 10.95 -17.94
CA ASN A 108 4.41 11.00 -19.40
C ASN A 108 2.96 11.25 -19.86
N SER A 109 2.74 12.39 -20.53
CA SER A 109 1.43 12.83 -21.02
C SER A 109 0.74 11.84 -21.95
N ASP A 110 1.49 11.08 -22.74
CA ASP A 110 0.95 10.08 -23.69
C ASP A 110 0.21 8.94 -22.99
N TYR A 111 0.54 8.71 -21.72
CA TYR A 111 -0.06 7.66 -20.90
C TYR A 111 -1.11 8.16 -19.90
N LYS A 112 -1.44 9.47 -19.91
CA LYS A 112 -2.39 10.09 -18.99
C LYS A 112 -3.76 9.38 -18.97
N GLN A 113 -4.27 8.97 -20.12
CA GLN A 113 -5.55 8.27 -20.21
C GLN A 113 -5.49 6.91 -19.51
N HIS A 114 -4.39 6.17 -19.68
CA HIS A 114 -4.19 4.87 -19.02
C HIS A 114 -4.04 5.03 -17.50
N ARG A 115 -3.29 6.05 -17.07
CA ARG A 115 -3.17 6.43 -15.65
C ARG A 115 -4.55 6.68 -15.04
N ASN A 116 -5.33 7.60 -15.61
CA ASN A 116 -6.64 7.97 -15.08
C ASN A 116 -7.56 6.76 -14.97
N ARG A 117 -7.67 5.96 -16.05
CA ARG A 117 -8.49 4.76 -16.04
C ARG A 117 -8.11 3.79 -14.93
N LEU A 118 -6.80 3.52 -14.72
CA LEU A 118 -6.35 2.62 -13.68
C LEU A 118 -6.53 3.22 -12.28
N SER A 119 -6.36 4.53 -12.13
CA SER A 119 -6.62 5.24 -10.89
C SER A 119 -8.09 5.09 -10.48
N ASP A 120 -9.04 5.32 -11.39
CA ASP A 120 -10.47 5.17 -11.15
C ASP A 120 -10.82 3.72 -10.75
N VAL A 121 -10.24 2.73 -11.45
CA VAL A 121 -10.47 1.31 -11.15
C VAL A 121 -9.93 0.96 -9.75
N LEU A 122 -8.72 1.42 -9.43
CA LEU A 122 -8.11 1.17 -8.13
C LEU A 122 -8.92 1.79 -7.00
N GLU A 123 -9.30 3.06 -7.16
CA GLU A 123 -10.06 3.78 -6.15
C GLU A 123 -11.44 3.16 -5.90
N LYS A 124 -12.14 2.79 -6.98
CA LYS A 124 -13.41 2.07 -6.87
C LYS A 124 -13.26 0.75 -6.13
N TRP A 125 -12.21 0.00 -6.43
CA TRP A 125 -11.94 -1.27 -5.75
C TRP A 125 -11.62 -1.04 -4.27
N MET A 126 -10.78 -0.07 -3.92
CA MET A 126 -10.45 0.28 -2.53
C MET A 126 -11.72 0.67 -1.74
N LYS A 127 -12.60 1.49 -2.32
CA LYS A 127 -13.89 1.84 -1.70
C LYS A 127 -14.78 0.62 -1.47
N ASN A 128 -14.86 -0.28 -2.46
CA ASN A 128 -15.68 -1.50 -2.33
C ASN A 128 -15.15 -2.48 -1.27
N GLN A 129 -13.83 -2.44 -1.00
CA GLN A 129 -13.20 -3.26 0.03
C GLN A 129 -13.21 -2.59 1.41
N ASN A 130 -13.78 -1.38 1.54
CA ASN A 130 -13.66 -0.55 2.74
C ASN A 130 -12.19 -0.44 3.20
N ASP A 131 -11.30 -0.13 2.22
CA ASP A 131 -9.87 -0.08 2.49
C ASP A 131 -9.56 1.06 3.47
N PHE A 132 -9.06 0.71 4.64
CA PHE A 132 -8.83 1.63 5.75
C PHE A 132 -7.89 2.78 5.42
N VAL A 133 -7.04 2.63 4.40
CA VAL A 133 -6.11 3.68 3.96
C VAL A 133 -6.86 4.91 3.42
N LEU A 134 -8.12 4.75 2.96
CA LEU A 134 -8.91 5.88 2.44
C LEU A 134 -9.53 6.75 3.55
N ASP A 135 -9.93 6.13 4.67
CA ASP A 135 -10.80 6.78 5.63
C ASP A 135 -10.26 6.78 7.06
N ASN A 136 -9.29 5.91 7.36
CA ASN A 136 -8.83 5.70 8.72
C ASN A 136 -7.32 5.85 8.85
N PRO A 137 -6.85 6.47 9.95
CA PRO A 137 -5.43 6.49 10.25
C PRO A 137 -4.93 5.10 10.60
N ILE A 138 -3.69 4.80 10.22
CA ILE A 138 -2.98 3.63 10.72
C ILE A 138 -2.45 3.96 12.12
N SER A 139 -2.87 3.17 13.12
CA SER A 139 -2.36 3.29 14.48
C SER A 139 -1.05 2.52 14.63
N VAL A 140 -0.02 3.19 15.07
CA VAL A 140 1.32 2.63 15.29
C VAL A 140 1.74 2.86 16.72
N ILE A 141 2.30 1.84 17.37
CA ILE A 141 2.83 1.95 18.73
C ILE A 141 4.00 2.95 18.72
N LYS A 142 4.00 3.88 19.66
CA LYS A 142 5.11 4.84 19.80
C LYS A 142 6.45 4.12 19.93
N PRO A 143 7.49 4.57 19.25
CA PRO A 143 8.82 3.92 19.30
C PRO A 143 9.41 3.79 20.69
N THR A 144 9.08 4.73 21.59
CA THR A 144 9.54 4.74 22.99
C THR A 144 8.99 3.59 23.83
N LEU A 145 7.88 2.99 23.40
CA LEU A 145 7.22 1.88 24.07
C LEU A 145 7.57 0.53 23.44
N HIS A 146 8.01 0.57 22.22
CA HIS A 146 8.45 -0.64 21.53
C HIS A 146 9.85 -1.02 22.04
N PRO A 147 10.09 -2.31 22.39
CA PRO A 147 11.43 -2.77 22.70
C PRO A 147 12.30 -2.73 21.45
N LEU A 148 12.79 -1.53 21.12
CA LEU A 148 13.75 -1.28 20.06
C LEU A 148 15.13 -1.78 20.49
N ASP A 149 15.25 -3.05 20.70
CA ASP A 149 16.56 -3.64 20.82
C ASP A 149 17.22 -3.65 19.43
N LYS A 150 18.22 -2.79 19.26
CA LYS A 150 19.00 -2.68 18.02
C LYS A 150 19.61 -4.02 17.60
N ASN A 151 19.75 -4.95 18.53
CA ASN A 151 20.35 -6.27 18.33
C ASN A 151 19.31 -7.36 18.07
N SER A 152 18.02 -7.12 18.27
CA SER A 152 17.01 -8.14 18.04
C SER A 152 16.60 -8.18 16.56
N LYS A 153 16.71 -9.35 15.97
CA LYS A 153 16.35 -9.54 14.55
C LYS A 153 14.84 -9.60 14.30
N TRP A 154 14.01 -9.92 15.32
CA TRP A 154 12.57 -10.18 15.14
C TRP A 154 11.79 -9.97 16.46
N ASN A 155 11.62 -8.74 16.88
CA ASN A 155 10.75 -8.48 18.04
C ASN A 155 9.30 -8.32 17.58
N LYS A 156 8.52 -9.37 17.81
CA LYS A 156 7.08 -9.21 17.89
C LYS A 156 6.78 -8.52 19.23
N VAL A 157 5.91 -7.52 19.19
CA VAL A 157 5.33 -6.97 20.41
C VAL A 157 4.56 -8.09 21.10
N SER A 158 4.84 -8.34 22.38
CA SER A 158 4.15 -9.41 23.09
C SER A 158 2.67 -9.07 23.30
N GLU A 159 1.81 -10.09 23.32
CA GLU A 159 0.38 -9.89 23.59
C GLU A 159 0.14 -9.24 24.97
N GLU A 160 0.99 -9.54 25.94
CA GLU A 160 0.96 -8.92 27.27
C GLU A 160 1.25 -7.41 27.24
N LEU A 161 2.14 -6.97 26.36
CA LEU A 161 2.42 -5.56 26.18
C LEU A 161 1.23 -4.89 25.46
N ILE A 162 0.73 -5.50 24.39
CA ILE A 162 -0.42 -4.99 23.63
C ILE A 162 -1.63 -4.78 24.56
N ALA A 163 -1.89 -5.75 25.45
CA ALA A 163 -3.02 -5.67 26.40
C ALA A 163 -2.91 -4.50 27.41
N LYS A 164 -1.70 -3.97 27.61
CA LYS A 164 -1.45 -2.84 28.54
C LYS A 164 -1.43 -1.49 27.84
N LEU A 165 -1.37 -1.44 26.52
CA LEU A 165 -1.31 -0.19 25.77
C LEU A 165 -2.64 0.54 25.81
N LYS A 166 -2.56 1.88 25.91
CA LYS A 166 -3.67 2.82 25.87
C LYS A 166 -3.68 3.55 24.54
N GLU A 167 -4.75 4.27 24.24
CA GLU A 167 -4.86 5.05 23.01
C GLU A 167 -3.72 6.09 22.86
N GLU A 168 -3.30 6.68 23.96
CA GLU A 168 -2.17 7.62 24.02
C GLU A 168 -0.81 7.02 23.66
N ASP A 169 -0.69 5.68 23.66
CA ASP A 169 0.53 4.96 23.32
C ASP A 169 0.68 4.70 21.82
N TYR A 170 -0.30 5.14 21.03
CA TYR A 170 -0.30 5.01 19.58
C TYR A 170 -0.10 6.37 18.91
N VAL A 171 0.55 6.33 17.75
CA VAL A 171 0.58 7.41 16.77
C VAL A 171 -0.39 7.07 15.66
N LYS A 172 -1.26 8.00 15.28
CA LYS A 172 -2.20 7.84 14.17
C LYS A 172 -1.62 8.52 12.93
N LEU A 173 -1.33 7.72 11.91
CA LEU A 173 -0.82 8.19 10.62
C LEU A 173 -1.99 8.26 9.62
N HIS A 174 -2.24 9.44 9.07
CA HIS A 174 -3.21 9.68 8.02
C HIS A 174 -2.49 9.69 6.66
N TYR A 175 -3.11 9.09 5.65
CA TYR A 175 -2.55 8.96 4.31
C TYR A 175 -3.48 9.53 3.25
#